data_df56fa7c154b2dde2f503b50a7e35ca6
#
_entry.id   df56fa7c154b2dde2f503b50a7e35ca6
#
_cell.length_a   1.000
_cell.length_b   1.000
_cell.length_c   1.000
_cell.angle_alpha   90.00
_cell.angle_beta   90.00
_cell.angle_gamma   90.00
#
_symmetry.space_group_name_H-M   'P 1'
#
loop_
_entity.id
_entity.type
_entity.pdbx_description
1 polymer ?
#
loop_
_entity_poly.entity_id
_entity_poly.type
_entity_poly.pdbx_seq_one_letter_code
_entity_poly.pdbx_strand_id
1 'polypeptide(L)'
;VDLPVPLALAAGAVDAAQNVYVACGSSEPGEQKASARVFVAGFHGSPPRWKELPELPGGPRILPVAAADGGDFLVFGGAALEPKDGKVVRRYLRDAWRYRPGKGWERLADLPRPCVAAPSPAPVAAGSVWLVGGDDGSLAGFQPPAAHPGFPGTVLRYHLAEGSWSEVGRAPQPRATLPAVPWDGGFVLPSGEVRPGVRSPAVQIFRPQP
;
A
#
# COMPACT_ATOMS: atom_id res chain seq x y z
N VAL A 1 -6.19 -12.69 -18.39
CA VAL A 1 -7.04 -11.49 -18.61
C VAL A 1 -6.22 -10.27 -18.21
N ASP A 2 -5.97 -9.39 -19.18
CA ASP A 2 -5.16 -8.20 -19.00
C ASP A 2 -5.94 -7.12 -18.24
N LEU A 3 -5.23 -6.30 -17.46
CA LEU A 3 -5.79 -5.07 -16.92
C LEU A 3 -6.25 -4.17 -18.08
N PRO A 4 -7.35 -3.42 -17.93
CA PRO A 4 -7.85 -2.51 -18.97
C PRO A 4 -6.84 -1.44 -19.40
N VAL A 5 -5.87 -1.14 -18.54
CA VAL A 5 -4.77 -0.20 -18.78
C VAL A 5 -3.48 -0.74 -18.17
N PRO A 6 -2.31 -0.42 -18.73
CA PRO A 6 -1.04 -0.73 -18.08
C PRO A 6 -0.93 0.08 -16.77
N LEU A 7 -0.51 -0.57 -15.69
CA LEU A 7 -0.29 0.08 -14.40
C LEU A 7 1.01 -0.43 -13.75
N ALA A 8 1.92 0.48 -13.47
CA ALA A 8 3.06 0.27 -12.60
C ALA A 8 2.83 0.99 -11.27
N LEU A 9 3.53 0.57 -10.21
CA LEU A 9 3.47 1.23 -8.89
C LEU A 9 2.04 1.28 -8.29
N ALA A 10 1.16 0.41 -8.75
CA ALA A 10 -0.18 0.21 -8.20
C ALA A 10 -0.11 -0.64 -6.94
N ALA A 11 -1.18 -0.64 -6.16
CA ALA A 11 -1.39 -1.58 -5.07
C ALA A 11 -2.58 -2.49 -5.34
N GLY A 12 -2.54 -3.70 -4.81
CA GLY A 12 -3.63 -4.64 -4.95
C GLY A 12 -3.83 -5.51 -3.71
N ALA A 13 -5.02 -6.08 -3.59
CA ALA A 13 -5.36 -7.05 -2.56
C ALA A 13 -6.44 -8.01 -3.09
N VAL A 14 -6.57 -9.14 -2.42
CA VAL A 14 -7.58 -10.15 -2.73
C VAL A 14 -8.50 -10.29 -1.52
N ASP A 15 -9.82 -10.18 -1.73
CA ASP A 15 -10.78 -10.36 -0.67
C ASP A 15 -11.13 -11.83 -0.40
N ALA A 16 -11.92 -12.09 0.64
CA ALA A 16 -12.33 -13.45 1.01
C ALA A 16 -13.20 -14.14 -0.07
N ALA A 17 -13.85 -13.38 -0.94
CA ALA A 17 -14.59 -13.89 -2.09
C ALA A 17 -13.73 -14.06 -3.34
N GLN A 18 -12.40 -13.98 -3.21
CA GLN A 18 -11.43 -14.10 -4.30
C GLN A 18 -11.59 -13.03 -5.40
N ASN A 19 -12.10 -11.87 -5.06
CA ASN A 19 -12.03 -10.72 -5.95
C ASN A 19 -10.65 -10.08 -5.82
N VAL A 20 -10.00 -9.87 -6.94
CA VAL A 20 -8.71 -9.17 -7.03
C VAL A 20 -8.98 -7.69 -7.29
N TYR A 21 -8.51 -6.83 -6.40
CA TYR A 21 -8.55 -5.38 -6.56
C TYR A 21 -7.19 -4.85 -6.95
N VAL A 22 -7.17 -3.86 -7.85
CA VAL A 22 -5.96 -3.11 -8.22
C VAL A 22 -6.31 -1.62 -8.21
N ALA A 23 -5.50 -0.81 -7.55
CA ALA A 23 -5.78 0.60 -7.36
C ALA A 23 -4.56 1.48 -7.64
N CYS A 24 -4.79 2.62 -8.26
CA CYS A 24 -3.82 3.70 -8.43
C CYS A 24 -2.63 3.31 -9.34
N GLY A 25 -1.47 3.89 -9.10
CA GLY A 25 -0.28 3.62 -9.89
C GLY A 25 -0.06 4.63 -11.00
N SER A 26 0.77 4.25 -11.98
CA SER A 26 1.08 5.06 -13.17
C SER A 26 0.96 4.22 -14.42
N SER A 27 0.37 4.75 -15.46
CA SER A 27 0.33 4.14 -16.80
C SER A 27 1.45 4.64 -17.72
N GLU A 28 2.25 5.59 -17.25
CA GLU A 28 3.33 6.22 -18.00
C GLU A 28 4.69 5.94 -17.36
N PRO A 29 5.76 5.77 -18.16
CA PRO A 29 7.12 5.63 -17.64
C PRO A 29 7.58 6.87 -16.86
N GLY A 30 8.53 6.68 -15.94
CA GLY A 30 9.22 7.77 -15.26
C GLY A 30 8.39 8.51 -14.20
N GLU A 31 7.28 7.93 -13.75
CA GLU A 31 6.46 8.51 -12.67
C GLU A 31 6.06 9.98 -12.94
N GLN A 32 5.65 10.29 -14.18
CA GLN A 32 5.24 11.64 -14.53
C GLN A 32 3.80 11.94 -14.15
N LYS A 33 2.94 10.91 -14.14
CA LYS A 33 1.51 11.04 -13.87
C LYS A 33 0.98 9.85 -13.08
N ALA A 34 0.33 10.13 -11.98
CA ALA A 34 -0.35 9.12 -11.18
C ALA A 34 -1.83 8.96 -11.61
N SER A 35 -2.41 7.83 -11.26
CA SER A 35 -3.81 7.46 -11.48
C SER A 35 -4.56 7.31 -10.16
N ALA A 36 -5.87 7.61 -10.17
CA ALA A 36 -6.81 7.30 -9.08
C ALA A 36 -7.73 6.12 -9.44
N ARG A 37 -7.54 5.51 -10.60
CA ARG A 37 -8.40 4.43 -11.11
C ARG A 37 -8.31 3.20 -10.23
N VAL A 38 -9.42 2.50 -10.11
CA VAL A 38 -9.55 1.28 -9.32
C VAL A 38 -10.28 0.23 -10.14
N PHE A 39 -9.77 -0.98 -10.12
CA PHE A 39 -10.32 -2.11 -10.86
C PHE A 39 -10.57 -3.29 -9.93
N VAL A 40 -11.59 -4.09 -10.25
CA VAL A 40 -11.87 -5.36 -9.58
C VAL A 40 -12.17 -6.44 -10.60
N ALA A 41 -11.69 -7.66 -10.34
CA ALA A 41 -12.09 -8.85 -11.09
C ALA A 41 -12.28 -10.03 -10.15
N GLY A 42 -13.40 -10.76 -10.30
CA GLY A 42 -13.61 -12.04 -9.65
C GLY A 42 -13.01 -13.18 -10.49
N PHE A 43 -12.34 -14.10 -9.82
CA PHE A 43 -11.68 -15.25 -10.46
C PHE A 43 -12.41 -16.57 -10.22
N HIS A 44 -13.72 -16.51 -9.94
CA HIS A 44 -14.58 -17.69 -9.78
C HIS A 44 -15.34 -18.04 -11.06
N GLY A 45 -15.20 -19.27 -11.49
CA GLY A 45 -16.08 -19.95 -12.47
C GLY A 45 -15.86 -19.56 -13.93
N SER A 46 -16.15 -18.36 -14.33
CA SER A 46 -15.95 -17.86 -15.71
C SER A 46 -14.61 -17.14 -15.87
N PRO A 47 -14.09 -16.98 -17.10
CA PRO A 47 -12.93 -16.14 -17.31
C PRO A 47 -13.12 -14.77 -16.61
N PRO A 48 -12.17 -14.32 -15.78
CA PRO A 48 -12.32 -13.09 -15.03
C PRO A 48 -12.44 -11.90 -15.98
N ARG A 49 -13.29 -10.93 -15.60
CA ARG A 49 -13.46 -9.67 -16.33
C ARG A 49 -13.23 -8.54 -15.38
N TRP A 50 -12.33 -7.64 -15.75
CA TRP A 50 -12.11 -6.43 -15.00
C TRP A 50 -13.30 -5.49 -15.12
N LYS A 51 -13.74 -4.99 -13.99
CA LYS A 51 -14.72 -3.91 -13.85
C LYS A 51 -14.00 -2.70 -13.23
N GLU A 52 -14.19 -1.54 -13.81
CA GLU A 52 -13.73 -0.29 -13.21
C GLU A 52 -14.71 0.14 -12.13
N LEU A 53 -14.17 0.48 -10.97
CA LEU A 53 -14.89 1.02 -9.83
C LEU A 53 -14.81 2.55 -9.82
N PRO A 54 -15.62 3.25 -9.01
CA PRO A 54 -15.41 4.68 -8.77
C PRO A 54 -13.96 4.96 -8.37
N GLU A 55 -13.39 6.01 -8.93
CA GLU A 55 -12.01 6.43 -8.59
C GLU A 55 -11.84 6.66 -7.09
N LEU A 56 -10.60 6.48 -6.61
CA LEU A 56 -10.23 6.78 -5.23
C LEU A 56 -10.44 8.27 -4.94
N PRO A 57 -11.32 8.66 -3.99
CA PRO A 57 -11.64 10.09 -3.75
C PRO A 57 -10.45 10.91 -3.23
N GLY A 58 -9.45 10.23 -2.64
CA GLY A 58 -8.21 10.86 -2.20
C GLY A 58 -7.27 11.29 -3.34
N GLY A 59 -7.65 11.05 -4.59
CA GLY A 59 -6.94 11.47 -5.80
C GLY A 59 -5.81 10.55 -6.25
N PRO A 60 -5.19 10.92 -7.38
CA PRO A 60 -4.14 10.12 -8.03
C PRO A 60 -2.90 9.93 -7.15
N ARG A 61 -2.36 8.72 -7.15
CA ARG A 61 -1.17 8.37 -6.37
C ARG A 61 -0.45 7.14 -6.90
N ILE A 62 0.82 7.03 -6.56
CA ILE A 62 1.65 5.85 -6.75
C ILE A 62 1.99 5.22 -5.40
N LEU A 63 2.34 3.92 -5.43
CA LEU A 63 2.84 3.19 -4.27
C LEU A 63 1.95 3.31 -3.01
N PRO A 64 0.60 3.33 -3.12
CA PRO A 64 -0.22 3.19 -1.94
C PRO A 64 -0.04 1.79 -1.33
N VAL A 65 -0.59 1.58 -0.16
CA VAL A 65 -0.69 0.26 0.46
C VAL A 65 -2.14 -0.20 0.38
N ALA A 66 -2.37 -1.40 -0.12
CA ALA A 66 -3.70 -2.00 -0.19
C ALA A 66 -3.87 -3.08 0.87
N ALA A 67 -5.12 -3.30 1.29
CA ALA A 67 -5.52 -4.45 2.09
C ALA A 67 -6.94 -4.87 1.70
N ALA A 68 -7.36 -6.07 2.09
CA ALA A 68 -8.74 -6.50 2.01
C ALA A 68 -9.13 -7.20 3.32
N ASP A 69 -10.34 -6.89 3.81
CA ASP A 69 -10.93 -7.52 4.99
C ASP A 69 -12.39 -7.88 4.70
N GLY A 70 -12.72 -9.16 4.83
CA GLY A 70 -14.03 -9.65 4.41
C GLY A 70 -14.28 -9.36 2.92
N GLY A 71 -15.22 -8.47 2.62
CA GLY A 71 -15.52 -7.97 1.27
C GLY A 71 -15.09 -6.52 1.05
N ASP A 72 -14.46 -5.88 2.02
CA ASP A 72 -14.01 -4.49 1.97
C ASP A 72 -12.60 -4.41 1.34
N PHE A 73 -12.36 -3.41 0.49
CA PHE A 73 -11.05 -3.08 -0.04
C PHE A 73 -10.56 -1.77 0.58
N LEU A 74 -9.32 -1.77 1.10
CA LEU A 74 -8.74 -0.63 1.80
C LEU A 74 -7.49 -0.11 1.08
N VAL A 75 -7.32 1.21 1.09
CA VAL A 75 -6.18 1.90 0.49
C VAL A 75 -5.62 2.92 1.48
N PHE A 76 -4.31 2.87 1.71
CA PHE A 76 -3.61 3.70 2.69
C PHE A 76 -2.45 4.46 2.05
N GLY A 77 -2.33 5.74 2.34
CA GLY A 77 -1.18 6.56 1.96
C GLY A 77 -0.82 6.54 0.48
N GLY A 78 0.45 6.31 0.18
CA GLY A 78 1.02 6.47 -1.15
C GLY A 78 1.59 7.86 -1.37
N ALA A 79 1.99 8.17 -2.60
CA ALA A 79 2.53 9.47 -2.97
C ALA A 79 1.77 10.07 -4.17
N ALA A 80 1.27 11.29 -4.01
CA ALA A 80 0.81 12.09 -5.13
C ALA A 80 2.02 12.65 -5.91
N LEU A 81 1.86 12.80 -7.22
CA LEU A 81 2.86 13.37 -8.10
C LEU A 81 2.46 14.80 -8.44
N GLU A 82 3.26 15.76 -8.04
CA GLU A 82 2.96 17.18 -8.18
C GLU A 82 4.04 17.90 -8.98
N PRO A 83 3.67 18.76 -9.95
CA PRO A 83 4.64 19.61 -10.64
C PRO A 83 5.16 20.67 -9.68
N LYS A 84 6.50 20.79 -9.59
CA LYS A 84 7.19 21.82 -8.82
C LYS A 84 8.48 22.20 -9.52
N ASP A 85 8.63 23.48 -9.82
CA ASP A 85 9.83 24.05 -10.46
C ASP A 85 10.31 23.27 -11.71
N GLY A 86 9.37 22.90 -12.58
CA GLY A 86 9.64 22.14 -13.81
C GLY A 86 10.00 20.67 -13.62
N LYS A 87 9.88 20.17 -12.40
CA LYS A 87 10.10 18.74 -12.03
C LYS A 87 8.83 18.17 -11.43
N VAL A 88 8.73 16.83 -11.42
CA VAL A 88 7.71 16.13 -10.66
C VAL A 88 8.27 15.75 -9.30
N VAL A 89 7.56 16.10 -8.23
CA VAL A 89 7.91 15.76 -6.85
C VAL A 89 6.84 14.88 -6.23
N ARG A 90 7.21 14.08 -5.25
CA ARG A 90 6.27 13.25 -4.48
C ARG A 90 5.78 14.02 -3.26
N ARG A 91 4.45 14.13 -3.10
CA ARG A 91 3.83 14.50 -1.84
C ARG A 91 3.34 13.25 -1.12
N TYR A 92 3.90 12.97 0.03
CA TYR A 92 3.63 11.77 0.83
C TYR A 92 2.29 11.90 1.56
N LEU A 93 1.43 10.89 1.44
CA LEU A 93 0.03 10.94 1.86
C LEU A 93 -0.21 10.18 3.16
N ARG A 94 -1.20 10.67 3.94
CA ARG A 94 -1.63 10.08 5.21
C ARG A 94 -3.07 9.63 5.20
N ASP A 95 -3.82 9.92 4.13
CA ASP A 95 -5.22 9.55 4.03
C ASP A 95 -5.42 8.04 3.90
N ALA A 96 -6.55 7.57 4.39
CA ALA A 96 -6.97 6.18 4.32
C ALA A 96 -8.42 6.09 3.83
N TRP A 97 -8.70 5.07 3.03
CA TRP A 97 -9.98 4.89 2.37
C TRP A 97 -10.41 3.44 2.39
N ARG A 98 -11.72 3.21 2.51
CA ARG A 98 -12.34 1.91 2.42
C ARG A 98 -13.42 1.93 1.33
N TYR A 99 -13.36 0.97 0.42
CA TYR A 99 -14.40 0.69 -0.54
C TYR A 99 -15.24 -0.49 -0.07
N ARG A 100 -16.54 -0.29 -0.01
CA ARG A 100 -17.52 -1.35 0.25
C ARG A 100 -18.38 -1.60 -0.98
N PRO A 101 -18.43 -2.81 -1.53
CA PRO A 101 -19.34 -3.14 -2.61
C PRO A 101 -20.79 -2.72 -2.29
N GLY A 102 -21.42 -2.01 -3.23
CA GLY A 102 -22.78 -1.48 -3.05
C GLY A 102 -22.91 -0.21 -2.20
N LYS A 103 -21.88 0.21 -1.47
CA LYS A 103 -21.88 1.44 -0.67
C LYS A 103 -20.90 2.51 -1.18
N GLY A 104 -19.83 2.10 -1.89
CA GLY A 104 -18.81 3.01 -2.40
C GLY A 104 -17.69 3.29 -1.40
N TRP A 105 -17.02 4.44 -1.57
CA TRP A 105 -15.88 4.85 -0.77
C TRP A 105 -16.28 5.56 0.53
N GLU A 106 -15.57 5.24 1.59
CA GLU A 106 -15.64 5.87 2.90
C GLU A 106 -14.23 6.33 3.29
N ARG A 107 -14.11 7.56 3.81
CA ARG A 107 -12.85 8.03 4.38
C ARG A 107 -12.66 7.44 5.78
N LEU A 108 -11.47 6.92 6.05
CA LEU A 108 -11.05 6.44 7.35
C LEU A 108 -10.20 7.50 8.08
N ALA A 109 -9.85 7.23 9.35
CA ALA A 109 -8.92 8.07 10.09
C ALA A 109 -7.54 8.12 9.38
N ASP A 110 -6.96 9.30 9.33
CA ASP A 110 -5.63 9.51 8.74
C ASP A 110 -4.55 8.75 9.51
N LEU A 111 -3.56 8.23 8.81
CA LEU A 111 -2.40 7.56 9.39
C LEU A 111 -1.63 8.53 10.32
N PRO A 112 -1.01 8.03 11.39
CA PRO A 112 -0.13 8.83 12.25
C PRO A 112 1.05 9.48 11.51
N ARG A 113 1.54 8.82 10.47
CA ARG A 113 2.57 9.31 9.54
C ARG A 113 2.24 8.94 8.09
N PRO A 114 2.80 9.61 7.08
CA PRO A 114 2.71 9.13 5.70
C PRO A 114 3.24 7.70 5.58
N CYS A 115 2.71 6.95 4.60
CA CYS A 115 3.16 5.59 4.34
C CYS A 115 3.14 5.31 2.84
N VAL A 116 4.32 5.14 2.26
CA VAL A 116 4.53 4.88 0.84
C VAL A 116 5.26 3.56 0.69
N ALA A 117 4.79 2.71 -0.21
CA ALA A 117 5.46 1.45 -0.56
C ALA A 117 5.72 0.49 0.60
N ALA A 118 5.00 0.56 1.73
CA ALA A 118 5.04 -0.49 2.73
C ALA A 118 4.58 -1.82 2.10
N PRO A 119 4.85 -2.98 2.74
CA PRO A 119 4.38 -4.27 2.22
C PRO A 119 2.93 -4.24 1.78
N SER A 120 2.67 -4.60 0.52
CA SER A 120 1.33 -4.56 -0.08
C SER A 120 1.09 -5.84 -0.91
N PRO A 121 -0.03 -6.56 -0.68
CA PRO A 121 -1.07 -6.24 0.30
C PRO A 121 -0.54 -6.21 1.74
N ALA A 122 -1.10 -5.30 2.56
CA ALA A 122 -0.73 -5.21 3.97
C ALA A 122 -1.27 -6.43 4.74
N PRO A 123 -0.56 -6.92 5.76
CA PRO A 123 -1.06 -7.94 6.67
C PRO A 123 -2.42 -7.55 7.29
N VAL A 124 -3.38 -8.47 7.26
CA VAL A 124 -4.66 -8.35 7.97
C VAL A 124 -4.77 -9.53 8.92
N ALA A 125 -4.82 -9.26 10.20
CA ALA A 125 -4.94 -10.27 11.26
C ALA A 125 -5.49 -9.66 12.54
N ALA A 126 -6.14 -10.48 13.37
CA ALA A 126 -6.68 -10.08 14.67
C ALA A 126 -7.54 -8.80 14.58
N GLY A 127 -8.43 -8.69 13.58
CA GLY A 127 -9.32 -7.54 13.39
C GLY A 127 -8.58 -6.23 13.06
N SER A 128 -7.39 -6.30 12.51
CA SER A 128 -6.56 -5.12 12.24
C SER A 128 -5.77 -5.24 10.95
N VAL A 129 -5.47 -4.09 10.34
CA VAL A 129 -4.49 -3.95 9.25
C VAL A 129 -3.17 -3.45 9.83
N TRP A 130 -2.06 -4.04 9.37
CA TRP A 130 -0.73 -3.76 9.88
C TRP A 130 0.15 -3.15 8.80
N LEU A 131 0.65 -1.93 9.01
CA LEU A 131 1.62 -1.29 8.12
C LEU A 131 3.02 -1.41 8.72
N VAL A 132 3.87 -2.19 8.08
CA VAL A 132 5.21 -2.54 8.57
C VAL A 132 6.26 -1.87 7.69
N GLY A 133 6.96 -0.85 8.18
CA GLY A 133 7.94 -0.11 7.38
C GLY A 133 7.29 0.89 6.42
N GLY A 134 7.75 0.91 5.15
CA GLY A 134 7.37 1.93 4.16
C GLY A 134 8.11 3.25 4.36
N ASP A 135 8.06 4.12 3.36
CA ASP A 135 8.68 5.45 3.37
C ASP A 135 7.67 6.50 3.85
N ASP A 136 8.09 7.39 4.74
CA ASP A 136 7.25 8.50 5.23
C ASP A 136 7.63 9.86 4.63
N GLY A 137 8.67 9.90 3.79
CA GLY A 137 9.17 11.10 3.14
C GLY A 137 10.01 12.01 4.03
N SER A 138 10.21 11.68 5.31
CA SER A 138 11.02 12.52 6.24
C SER A 138 12.47 12.70 5.78
N LEU A 139 12.98 11.73 5.04
CA LEU A 139 14.33 11.71 4.47
C LEU A 139 14.34 11.83 2.93
N ALA A 140 13.26 12.34 2.33
CA ALA A 140 13.22 12.58 0.89
C ALA A 140 14.34 13.56 0.48
N GLY A 141 15.16 13.15 -0.50
CA GLY A 141 16.31 13.95 -0.94
C GLY A 141 17.55 13.88 -0.04
N PHE A 142 17.60 12.96 0.94
CA PHE A 142 18.76 12.76 1.82
C PHE A 142 20.06 12.55 1.06
N GLN A 143 21.12 13.23 1.49
CA GLN A 143 22.45 13.18 0.85
C GLN A 143 23.57 12.89 1.86
N PRO A 144 24.59 12.13 1.49
CA PRO A 144 24.67 11.35 0.26
C PRO A 144 23.76 10.10 0.33
N PRO A 145 23.24 9.59 -0.80
CA PRO A 145 22.30 8.43 -0.80
C PRO A 145 22.89 7.18 -0.13
N ALA A 146 24.20 6.98 -0.22
CA ALA A 146 24.90 5.85 0.40
C ALA A 146 24.81 5.84 1.94
N ALA A 147 24.66 7.01 2.58
CA ALA A 147 24.54 7.16 4.03
C ALA A 147 23.08 7.17 4.53
N HIS A 148 22.12 6.98 3.64
CA HIS A 148 20.69 6.97 4.02
C HIS A 148 20.42 5.89 5.08
N PRO A 149 19.84 6.24 6.26
CA PRO A 149 19.72 5.32 7.38
C PRO A 149 18.63 4.22 7.20
N GLY A 150 17.85 4.30 6.14
CA GLY A 150 16.72 3.40 5.89
C GLY A 150 15.37 4.04 6.14
N PHE A 151 14.33 3.21 6.20
CA PHE A 151 12.95 3.63 6.37
C PHE A 151 12.50 3.62 7.84
N PRO A 152 11.37 4.31 8.20
CA PRO A 152 10.83 4.28 9.54
C PRO A 152 10.53 2.86 10.03
N GLY A 153 10.99 2.52 11.22
CA GLY A 153 10.77 1.21 11.82
C GLY A 153 9.42 1.04 12.51
N THR A 154 8.71 2.12 12.80
CA THR A 154 7.42 2.09 13.52
C THR A 154 6.39 1.26 12.77
N VAL A 155 5.80 0.28 13.47
CA VAL A 155 4.68 -0.52 12.97
C VAL A 155 3.37 0.17 13.37
N LEU A 156 2.52 0.45 12.37
CA LEU A 156 1.19 1.02 12.58
C LEU A 156 0.14 -0.08 12.51
N ARG A 157 -0.81 -0.05 13.43
CA ARG A 157 -1.97 -0.94 13.49
C ARG A 157 -3.25 -0.12 13.32
N TYR A 158 -4.05 -0.44 12.33
CA TYR A 158 -5.40 0.10 12.16
C TYR A 158 -6.42 -0.90 12.70
N HIS A 159 -7.15 -0.52 13.73
CA HIS A 159 -8.21 -1.32 14.34
C HIS A 159 -9.50 -1.19 13.52
N LEU A 160 -9.88 -2.26 12.82
CA LEU A 160 -10.99 -2.23 11.85
C LEU A 160 -12.34 -1.93 12.48
N ALA A 161 -12.60 -2.42 13.70
CA ALA A 161 -13.85 -2.19 14.43
C ALA A 161 -13.92 -0.78 15.04
N GLU A 162 -12.80 -0.27 15.53
CA GLU A 162 -12.73 1.02 16.24
C GLU A 162 -12.50 2.20 15.28
N GLY A 163 -11.98 1.93 14.07
CA GLY A 163 -11.63 2.98 13.11
C GLY A 163 -10.44 3.84 13.55
N SER A 164 -9.55 3.30 14.39
CA SER A 164 -8.45 4.05 15.02
C SER A 164 -7.10 3.44 14.73
N TRP A 165 -6.03 4.26 14.87
CA TRP A 165 -4.63 3.85 14.71
C TRP A 165 -3.94 3.73 16.06
N SER A 166 -3.01 2.78 16.15
CA SER A 166 -2.02 2.71 17.22
C SER A 166 -0.62 2.41 16.66
N GLU A 167 0.41 2.86 17.38
CA GLU A 167 1.80 2.47 17.15
C GLU A 167 2.12 1.30 18.08
N VAL A 168 2.54 0.15 17.51
CA VAL A 168 2.60 -1.11 18.25
C VAL A 168 3.97 -1.78 18.24
N GLY A 169 5.01 -1.00 18.08
CA GLY A 169 6.37 -1.49 18.11
C GLY A 169 7.21 -1.10 16.90
N ARG A 170 8.32 -1.79 16.71
CA ARG A 170 9.28 -1.47 15.65
C ARG A 170 9.71 -2.72 14.89
N ALA A 171 9.67 -2.63 13.57
CA ALA A 171 10.31 -3.61 12.70
C ALA A 171 11.84 -3.48 12.84
N PRO A 172 12.58 -4.56 13.07
CA PRO A 172 14.04 -4.50 13.25
C PRO A 172 14.77 -4.08 11.98
N GLN A 173 14.22 -4.40 10.83
CA GLN A 173 14.73 -4.01 9.51
C GLN A 173 13.54 -3.55 8.65
N PRO A 174 13.10 -2.30 8.79
CA PRO A 174 11.99 -1.78 8.01
C PRO A 174 12.33 -1.74 6.53
N ARG A 175 11.35 -2.02 5.69
CA ARG A 175 11.52 -2.13 4.25
C ARG A 175 10.41 -1.46 3.49
N ALA A 176 10.68 -1.20 2.21
CA ALA A 176 9.73 -0.72 1.23
C ALA A 176 9.72 -1.62 -0.02
N THR A 177 8.68 -1.49 -0.83
CA THR A 177 8.56 -2.09 -2.17
C THR A 177 8.65 -3.63 -2.15
N LEU A 178 7.78 -4.27 -1.36
CA LEU A 178 7.69 -5.72 -1.24
C LEU A 178 6.26 -6.17 -0.94
N PRO A 179 5.91 -7.44 -1.22
CA PRO A 179 4.66 -8.02 -0.77
C PRO A 179 4.72 -8.49 0.70
N ALA A 180 3.55 -8.66 1.31
CA ALA A 180 3.36 -9.52 2.47
C ALA A 180 2.49 -10.71 2.08
N VAL A 181 2.95 -11.92 2.37
CA VAL A 181 2.26 -13.15 2.00
C VAL A 181 1.90 -13.93 3.27
N PRO A 182 0.62 -14.32 3.47
CA PRO A 182 0.23 -15.14 4.61
C PRO A 182 1.00 -16.47 4.62
N TRP A 183 1.55 -16.85 5.77
CA TRP A 183 2.26 -18.10 5.95
C TRP A 183 2.36 -18.49 7.43
N ASP A 184 2.00 -19.70 7.78
CA ASP A 184 2.19 -20.30 9.11
C ASP A 184 1.77 -19.39 10.29
N GLY A 185 0.53 -18.91 10.26
CA GLY A 185 -0.03 -18.02 11.30
C GLY A 185 0.58 -16.62 11.35
N GLY A 186 1.37 -16.25 10.37
CA GLY A 186 1.97 -14.94 10.22
C GLY A 186 2.06 -14.51 8.77
N PHE A 187 3.06 -13.68 8.46
CA PHE A 187 3.29 -13.16 7.11
C PHE A 187 4.78 -13.21 6.78
N VAL A 188 5.09 -13.71 5.59
CA VAL A 188 6.44 -13.63 5.01
C VAL A 188 6.57 -12.31 4.27
N LEU A 189 7.66 -11.60 4.53
CA LEU A 189 8.08 -10.34 3.92
C LEU A 189 9.40 -10.58 3.16
N PRO A 190 9.33 -11.01 1.89
CA PRO A 190 10.53 -11.38 1.15
C PRO A 190 11.20 -10.16 0.54
N SER A 191 12.53 -10.10 0.58
CA SER A 191 13.31 -9.06 -0.10
C SER A 191 12.92 -7.63 0.34
N GLY A 192 12.79 -6.71 -0.61
CA GLY A 192 12.41 -5.31 -0.41
C GLY A 192 13.61 -4.37 -0.27
N GLU A 193 13.33 -3.08 -0.38
CA GLU A 193 14.34 -2.04 -0.19
C GLU A 193 14.57 -1.77 1.29
N VAL A 194 15.82 -1.75 1.72
CA VAL A 194 16.24 -1.35 3.07
C VAL A 194 16.54 0.15 3.17
N ARG A 195 16.81 0.78 2.04
CA ARG A 195 16.91 2.22 1.78
C ARG A 195 16.71 2.47 0.29
N PRO A 196 16.45 3.70 -0.15
CA PRO A 196 16.18 4.00 -1.56
C PRO A 196 17.22 3.38 -2.51
N GLY A 197 16.76 2.57 -3.48
CA GLY A 197 17.59 1.90 -4.48
C GLY A 197 18.45 0.74 -3.98
N VAL A 198 18.38 0.36 -2.70
CA VAL A 198 19.17 -0.76 -2.14
C VAL A 198 18.27 -1.85 -1.61
N ARG A 199 18.26 -3.00 -2.28
CA ARG A 199 17.46 -4.17 -1.92
C ARG A 199 18.22 -5.16 -1.05
N SER A 200 17.48 -5.87 -0.19
CA SER A 200 17.99 -6.96 0.63
C SER A 200 17.42 -8.29 0.15
N PRO A 201 18.19 -9.38 0.03
CA PRO A 201 17.70 -10.71 -0.29
C PRO A 201 17.06 -11.41 0.93
N ALA A 202 17.19 -10.85 2.13
CA ALA A 202 16.72 -11.48 3.34
C ALA A 202 15.19 -11.58 3.39
N VAL A 203 14.68 -12.65 3.98
CA VAL A 203 13.27 -12.88 4.21
C VAL A 203 12.97 -12.61 5.69
N GLN A 204 11.92 -11.87 5.97
CA GLN A 204 11.44 -11.63 7.34
C GLN A 204 10.11 -12.33 7.57
N ILE A 205 9.85 -12.71 8.80
CA ILE A 205 8.54 -13.20 9.24
C ILE A 205 7.96 -12.16 10.20
N PHE A 206 6.78 -11.69 9.88
CA PHE A 206 5.98 -10.82 10.73
C PHE A 206 4.86 -11.64 11.38
N ARG A 207 4.79 -11.63 12.71
CA ARG A 207 3.72 -12.27 13.49
C ARG A 207 2.98 -11.18 14.27
N PRO A 208 1.76 -10.82 13.82
CA PRO A 208 0.93 -9.87 14.56
C PRO A 208 0.65 -10.39 15.97
N GLN A 209 0.82 -9.54 16.97
CA GLN A 209 0.38 -9.83 18.34
C GLN A 209 -1.08 -9.38 18.47
N PRO A 210 -1.94 -10.09 19.22
CA PRO A 210 -3.33 -9.74 19.47
C PRO A 210 -3.51 -8.34 20.04
#